data_db0be395edd641f1798cdb23948d35eb
#
_entry.id   db0be395edd641f1798cdb23948d35eb
#
_cell.length_a   1.000
_cell.length_b   1.000
_cell.length_c   1.000
_cell.angle_alpha   90.00
_cell.angle_beta   90.00
_cell.angle_gamma   90.00
#
_symmetry.space_group_name_H-M   'P 1'
#
loop_
_entity.id
_entity.type
_entity.pdbx_description
1 polymer ?
#
loop_
_entity_poly.entity_id
_entity_poly.type
_entity_poly.pdbx_seq_one_letter_code
_entity_poly.pdbx_strand_id
1 'polypeptide(L)'
;NGVIKNKKTFLTAIKNKSIVNIDSYIEFEWLLKNNIKNKKIGLRINLPIDNELSNYFEFPETGSRFGFYYYDNKLQLYIKKLKEKNIFVNGIHIHCNTFDRNPIVYKKIIDYVAKLVNENNINIEYLDIGGGYMGGKECNFNKYSDVIDNTIKKYKCFNNIKIIIEPGAAIVATSITYFCRVIDRKEIGNTAFITIDGSIVHINPTFSRKKYKYSSDCNTICENKDIIICGFTCMERDRIIFDKKLDLHIGNYLMFENMGAYVMPFVSNFICNYPSIYLYDENNVKLLNKNERRCIK
;
A
#
# COMPACT_ATOMS: atom_id res chain seq x y z
N ASN A 1 8.97 -11.53 3.36
CA ASN A 1 9.39 -10.13 3.20
C ASN A 1 9.46 -9.41 4.55
N GLY A 2 10.03 -8.21 4.58
CA GLY A 2 10.15 -7.34 5.75
C GLY A 2 11.46 -6.56 5.72
N VAL A 3 11.47 -5.33 6.27
CA VAL A 3 12.60 -4.38 6.23
C VAL A 3 13.86 -4.95 6.85
N ILE A 4 13.67 -5.58 8.01
CA ILE A 4 14.67 -6.39 8.70
C ILE A 4 13.93 -7.48 9.47
N LYS A 5 14.43 -8.70 9.37
CA LYS A 5 13.83 -9.85 10.03
C LYS A 5 14.54 -10.12 11.36
N ASN A 6 13.84 -10.74 12.30
CA ASN A 6 14.53 -11.30 13.44
C ASN A 6 15.53 -12.36 12.97
N LYS A 7 16.80 -12.29 13.43
CA LYS A 7 17.89 -13.16 12.97
C LYS A 7 17.56 -14.64 13.08
N LYS A 8 16.96 -15.08 14.20
CA LYS A 8 16.59 -16.48 14.42
C LYS A 8 15.54 -16.93 13.40
N THR A 9 14.47 -16.13 13.22
CA THR A 9 13.41 -16.41 12.24
C THR A 9 13.95 -16.44 10.82
N PHE A 10 14.81 -15.49 10.46
CA PHE A 10 15.45 -15.41 9.16
C PHE A 10 16.26 -16.68 8.84
N LEU A 11 17.15 -17.07 9.74
CA LEU A 11 17.98 -18.27 9.56
C LEU A 11 17.14 -19.56 9.52
N THR A 12 16.08 -19.62 10.33
CA THR A 12 15.14 -20.75 10.30
C THR A 12 14.40 -20.84 8.97
N ALA A 13 13.94 -19.73 8.44
CA ALA A 13 13.25 -19.67 7.14
C ALA A 13 14.17 -20.16 6.00
N ILE A 14 15.43 -19.70 5.98
CA ILE A 14 16.44 -20.16 5.03
C ILE A 14 16.68 -21.67 5.16
N LYS A 15 16.82 -22.16 6.40
CA LYS A 15 17.02 -23.60 6.67
C LYS A 15 15.85 -24.44 6.16
N ASN A 16 14.64 -23.94 6.34
CA ASN A 16 13.41 -24.61 5.90
C ASN A 16 13.08 -24.41 4.41
N LYS A 17 14.00 -23.84 3.62
CA LYS A 17 13.84 -23.60 2.18
C LYS A 17 12.65 -22.69 1.84
N SER A 18 12.24 -21.80 2.75
CA SER A 18 11.23 -20.79 2.46
C SER A 18 11.77 -19.78 1.46
N ILE A 19 10.89 -19.16 0.69
CA ILE A 19 11.24 -17.98 -0.11
C ILE A 19 11.53 -16.82 0.85
N VAL A 20 12.76 -16.32 0.83
CA VAL A 20 13.21 -15.23 1.71
C VAL A 20 13.85 -14.15 0.86
N ASN A 21 13.23 -12.98 0.81
CA ASN A 21 13.80 -11.82 0.16
C ASN A 21 14.60 -10.98 1.19
N ILE A 22 15.87 -10.76 0.91
CA ILE A 22 16.78 -9.95 1.75
C ILE A 22 16.53 -8.49 1.44
N ASP A 23 16.37 -7.68 2.49
CA ASP A 23 16.03 -6.25 2.41
C ASP A 23 17.18 -5.36 2.92
N SER A 24 18.12 -5.90 3.72
CA SER A 24 19.14 -5.12 4.41
C SER A 24 20.52 -5.75 4.39
N TYR A 25 21.56 -4.90 4.50
CA TYR A 25 22.95 -5.36 4.57
C TYR A 25 23.26 -6.21 5.80
N ILE A 26 22.57 -5.99 6.91
CA ILE A 26 22.75 -6.84 8.10
C ILE A 26 22.30 -8.27 7.87
N GLU A 27 21.26 -8.47 7.06
CA GLU A 27 20.81 -9.82 6.67
C GLU A 27 21.83 -10.51 5.76
N PHE A 28 22.51 -9.80 4.87
CA PHE A 28 23.65 -10.31 4.14
C PHE A 28 24.77 -10.76 5.07
N GLU A 29 25.14 -9.93 6.06
CA GLU A 29 26.17 -10.28 7.03
C GLU A 29 25.81 -11.54 7.81
N TRP A 30 24.55 -11.73 8.16
CA TRP A 30 24.10 -12.98 8.81
C TRP A 30 24.32 -14.20 7.92
N LEU A 31 24.02 -14.09 6.61
CA LEU A 31 24.29 -15.18 5.66
C LEU A 31 25.78 -15.47 5.55
N LEU A 32 26.60 -14.45 5.41
CA LEU A 32 28.03 -14.60 5.22
C LEU A 32 28.74 -15.16 6.47
N LYS A 33 28.29 -14.80 7.67
CA LYS A 33 28.87 -15.25 8.96
C LYS A 33 28.36 -16.62 9.42
N ASN A 34 27.17 -17.02 8.99
CA ASN A 34 26.66 -18.36 9.31
C ASN A 34 27.04 -19.31 8.17
N ASN A 35 27.45 -20.52 8.51
CA ASN A 35 27.93 -21.51 7.54
C ASN A 35 26.78 -22.08 6.67
N ILE A 36 26.09 -21.17 5.96
CA ILE A 36 24.97 -21.46 5.08
C ILE A 36 25.55 -21.66 3.68
N LYS A 37 25.39 -22.85 3.12
CA LYS A 37 25.84 -23.21 1.77
C LYS A 37 24.69 -23.74 0.95
N ASN A 38 24.81 -23.69 -0.37
CA ASN A 38 23.84 -24.25 -1.33
C ASN A 38 22.40 -23.77 -1.07
N LYS A 39 22.22 -22.49 -0.78
CA LYS A 39 20.91 -21.90 -0.53
C LYS A 39 20.54 -20.92 -1.62
N LYS A 40 19.24 -20.81 -1.82
CA LYS A 40 18.62 -19.87 -2.73
C LYS A 40 17.96 -18.77 -1.90
N ILE A 41 18.14 -17.55 -2.34
CA ILE A 41 17.59 -16.34 -1.69
C ILE A 41 17.05 -15.37 -2.74
N GLY A 42 16.11 -14.53 -2.33
CA GLY A 42 15.70 -13.36 -3.10
C GLY A 42 16.35 -12.09 -2.59
N LEU A 43 16.37 -11.08 -3.43
CA LEU A 43 16.80 -9.73 -3.09
C LEU A 43 15.65 -8.76 -3.29
N ARG A 44 15.42 -7.89 -2.32
CA ARG A 44 14.53 -6.75 -2.51
C ARG A 44 15.31 -5.59 -3.09
N ILE A 45 14.88 -5.10 -4.25
CA ILE A 45 15.53 -4.01 -4.96
C ILE A 45 14.69 -2.75 -4.86
N ASN A 46 15.35 -1.63 -4.61
CA ASN A 46 14.80 -0.30 -4.63
C ASN A 46 15.14 0.35 -5.98
N LEU A 47 14.10 0.63 -6.75
CA LEU A 47 14.25 1.20 -8.09
C LEU A 47 14.60 2.68 -8.03
N PRO A 48 15.39 3.17 -8.98
CA PRO A 48 15.53 4.60 -9.19
C PRO A 48 14.19 5.19 -9.65
N ILE A 49 13.85 6.33 -9.11
CA ILE A 49 12.68 7.10 -9.54
C ILE A 49 13.14 8.06 -10.62
N ASP A 50 12.82 7.73 -11.85
CA ASP A 50 13.03 8.61 -13.00
C ASP A 50 11.88 9.62 -13.16
N ASN A 51 12.03 10.55 -14.10
CA ASN A 51 11.03 11.59 -14.36
C ASN A 51 9.66 11.02 -14.78
N GLU A 52 9.64 9.82 -15.38
CA GLU A 52 8.39 9.18 -15.78
C GLU A 52 7.66 8.58 -14.57
N LEU A 53 8.41 8.08 -13.58
CA LEU A 53 7.86 7.46 -12.39
C LEU A 53 7.58 8.44 -11.26
N SER A 54 8.24 9.60 -11.23
CA SER A 54 8.15 10.56 -10.12
C SER A 54 6.72 10.94 -9.76
N ASN A 55 5.85 11.09 -10.76
CA ASN A 55 4.45 11.45 -10.57
C ASN A 55 3.60 10.35 -9.91
N TYR A 56 4.09 9.11 -9.87
CA TYR A 56 3.35 7.97 -9.32
C TYR A 56 3.74 7.64 -7.88
N PHE A 57 4.89 8.12 -7.40
CA PHE A 57 5.43 7.75 -6.09
C PHE A 57 5.03 8.71 -4.98
N GLU A 58 4.88 8.18 -3.77
CA GLU A 58 4.56 8.97 -2.58
C GLU A 58 5.74 9.86 -2.14
N PHE A 59 6.97 9.40 -2.38
CA PHE A 59 8.20 10.11 -2.01
C PHE A 59 9.14 10.17 -3.21
N PRO A 60 8.82 11.00 -4.23
CA PRO A 60 9.61 11.03 -5.46
C PRO A 60 11.02 11.57 -5.26
N GLU A 61 11.23 12.45 -4.29
CA GLU A 61 12.50 13.12 -4.04
C GLU A 61 13.51 12.25 -3.29
N THR A 62 13.04 11.40 -2.39
CA THR A 62 13.90 10.57 -1.51
C THR A 62 13.87 9.09 -1.86
N GLY A 63 12.89 8.66 -2.64
CA GLY A 63 12.70 7.26 -2.99
C GLY A 63 12.17 6.40 -1.84
N SER A 64 12.25 5.10 -2.00
CA SER A 64 11.84 4.13 -1.00
C SER A 64 12.96 3.85 0.00
N ARG A 65 12.62 3.66 1.28
CA ARG A 65 13.54 3.22 2.33
C ARG A 65 13.77 1.71 2.38
N PHE A 66 13.17 0.96 1.47
CA PHE A 66 13.17 -0.50 1.44
C PHE A 66 14.09 -1.03 0.35
N GLY A 67 14.76 -2.15 0.64
CA GLY A 67 15.57 -2.85 -0.33
C GLY A 67 16.91 -2.18 -0.64
N PHE A 68 17.64 -2.80 -1.56
CA PHE A 68 18.95 -2.31 -2.01
C PHE A 68 18.76 -1.38 -3.20
N TYR A 69 19.35 -0.20 -3.11
CA TYR A 69 19.25 0.74 -4.23
C TYR A 69 19.90 0.15 -5.49
N TYR A 70 19.18 0.27 -6.61
CA TYR A 70 19.58 -0.33 -7.90
C TYR A 70 21.00 0.02 -8.34
N TYR A 71 21.42 1.28 -8.15
CA TYR A 71 22.75 1.76 -8.52
C TYR A 71 23.78 1.66 -7.39
N ASP A 72 23.50 0.95 -6.29
CA ASP A 72 24.47 0.81 -5.21
C ASP A 72 25.56 -0.23 -5.58
N ASN A 73 26.78 0.25 -5.75
CA ASN A 73 27.95 -0.60 -6.03
C ASN A 73 28.17 -1.69 -4.95
N LYS A 74 27.72 -1.46 -3.71
CA LYS A 74 27.77 -2.47 -2.65
C LYS A 74 26.90 -3.68 -2.97
N LEU A 75 25.77 -3.51 -3.63
CA LEU A 75 24.89 -4.62 -4.02
C LEU A 75 25.65 -5.62 -4.89
N GLN A 76 26.36 -5.16 -5.91
CA GLN A 76 27.16 -6.04 -6.79
C GLN A 76 28.26 -6.78 -6.03
N LEU A 77 28.95 -6.07 -5.10
CA LEU A 77 29.96 -6.69 -4.24
C LEU A 77 29.36 -7.81 -3.38
N TYR A 78 28.19 -7.59 -2.78
CA TYR A 78 27.54 -8.59 -1.95
C TYR A 78 27.03 -9.78 -2.77
N ILE A 79 26.47 -9.56 -3.96
CA ILE A 79 26.11 -10.65 -4.87
C ILE A 79 27.32 -11.55 -5.19
N LYS A 80 28.45 -10.92 -5.48
CA LYS A 80 29.71 -11.66 -5.71
C LYS A 80 30.12 -12.48 -4.48
N LYS A 81 30.12 -11.90 -3.29
CA LYS A 81 30.45 -12.59 -2.03
C LYS A 81 29.52 -13.75 -1.72
N LEU A 82 28.22 -13.62 -2.02
CA LEU A 82 27.27 -14.74 -1.88
C LEU A 82 27.62 -15.89 -2.81
N LYS A 83 27.92 -15.58 -4.07
CA LYS A 83 28.31 -16.58 -5.07
C LYS A 83 29.56 -17.33 -4.66
N GLU A 84 30.57 -16.65 -4.12
CA GLU A 84 31.79 -17.26 -3.58
C GLU A 84 31.52 -18.25 -2.42
N LYS A 85 30.41 -18.07 -1.70
CA LYS A 85 29.92 -18.95 -0.63
C LYS A 85 28.90 -19.99 -1.09
N ASN A 86 28.68 -20.15 -2.39
CA ASN A 86 27.63 -20.99 -2.96
C ASN A 86 26.23 -20.65 -2.43
N ILE A 87 25.94 -19.35 -2.29
CA ILE A 87 24.60 -18.84 -2.01
C ILE A 87 24.13 -18.13 -3.28
N PHE A 88 22.99 -18.56 -3.81
CA PHE A 88 22.52 -18.11 -5.13
C PHE A 88 21.33 -17.18 -4.98
N VAL A 89 21.39 -16.05 -5.67
CA VAL A 89 20.23 -15.17 -5.86
C VAL A 89 19.35 -15.82 -6.91
N ASN A 90 18.19 -16.30 -6.49
CA ASN A 90 17.23 -16.98 -7.37
C ASN A 90 15.90 -16.26 -7.49
N GLY A 91 15.77 -15.07 -6.91
CA GLY A 91 14.59 -14.25 -7.05
C GLY A 91 14.86 -12.77 -6.79
N ILE A 92 14.02 -11.96 -7.38
CA ILE A 92 14.00 -10.50 -7.15
C ILE A 92 12.62 -10.12 -6.64
N HIS A 93 12.59 -9.26 -5.63
CA HIS A 93 11.38 -8.64 -5.12
C HIS A 93 11.46 -7.13 -5.29
N ILE A 94 10.39 -6.55 -5.82
CA ILE A 94 10.21 -5.10 -5.90
C ILE A 94 8.78 -4.76 -5.49
N HIS A 95 8.64 -3.80 -4.59
CA HIS A 95 7.35 -3.24 -4.24
C HIS A 95 7.42 -1.72 -4.32
N CYS A 96 6.55 -1.14 -5.12
CA CYS A 96 6.43 0.30 -5.29
C CYS A 96 5.10 0.78 -4.70
N ASN A 97 5.17 1.76 -3.78
CA ASN A 97 3.98 2.43 -3.27
C ASN A 97 3.62 3.59 -4.19
N THR A 98 2.50 3.48 -4.90
CA THR A 98 2.03 4.48 -5.85
C THR A 98 0.65 5.02 -5.46
N PHE A 99 0.38 6.28 -5.79
CA PHE A 99 -0.91 6.92 -5.47
C PHE A 99 -2.07 6.35 -6.27
N ASP A 100 -1.88 6.24 -7.58
CA ASP A 100 -2.95 5.93 -8.54
C ASP A 100 -2.97 4.46 -8.95
N ARG A 101 -1.98 3.69 -8.46
CA ARG A 101 -1.84 2.25 -8.76
C ARG A 101 -1.82 1.97 -10.26
N ASN A 102 -1.11 2.80 -11.02
CA ASN A 102 -1.06 2.71 -12.46
C ASN A 102 -0.32 1.44 -12.92
N PRO A 103 -0.89 0.64 -13.84
CA PRO A 103 -0.25 -0.58 -14.36
C PRO A 103 1.12 -0.35 -15.01
N ILE A 104 1.40 0.85 -15.54
CA ILE A 104 2.68 1.18 -16.17
C ILE A 104 3.89 0.98 -15.25
N VAL A 105 3.70 1.10 -13.94
CA VAL A 105 4.75 0.90 -12.94
C VAL A 105 5.28 -0.54 -13.00
N TYR A 106 4.42 -1.53 -13.24
CA TYR A 106 4.84 -2.93 -13.36
C TYR A 106 5.69 -3.18 -14.60
N LYS A 107 5.40 -2.48 -15.70
CA LYS A 107 6.28 -2.51 -16.88
C LYS A 107 7.69 -2.04 -16.51
N LYS A 108 7.81 -0.91 -15.83
CA LYS A 108 9.11 -0.35 -15.41
C LYS A 108 9.83 -1.29 -14.43
N ILE A 109 9.13 -1.88 -13.47
CA ILE A 109 9.68 -2.89 -12.55
C ILE A 109 10.34 -4.02 -13.35
N ILE A 110 9.61 -4.59 -14.31
CA ILE A 110 10.07 -5.72 -15.11
C ILE A 110 11.26 -5.32 -16.00
N ASP A 111 11.22 -4.16 -16.63
CA ASP A 111 12.31 -3.65 -17.46
C ASP A 111 13.60 -3.48 -16.63
N TYR A 112 13.52 -2.88 -15.43
CA TYR A 112 14.69 -2.72 -14.54
C TYR A 112 15.22 -4.06 -14.04
N VAL A 113 14.34 -5.01 -13.69
CA VAL A 113 14.80 -6.34 -13.25
C VAL A 113 15.47 -7.09 -14.38
N ALA A 114 14.96 -7.02 -15.60
CA ALA A 114 15.60 -7.65 -16.75
C ALA A 114 17.02 -7.14 -16.96
N LYS A 115 17.22 -5.83 -16.83
CA LYS A 115 18.55 -5.20 -16.92
C LYS A 115 19.47 -5.69 -15.79
N LEU A 116 18.99 -5.63 -14.52
CA LEU A 116 19.74 -6.07 -13.35
C LEU A 116 20.21 -7.53 -13.47
N VAL A 117 19.31 -8.41 -13.86
CA VAL A 117 19.55 -9.85 -13.99
C VAL A 117 20.59 -10.13 -15.07
N ASN A 118 20.49 -9.47 -16.22
CA ASN A 118 21.43 -9.63 -17.33
C ASN A 118 22.83 -9.08 -16.99
N GLU A 119 22.92 -7.88 -16.42
CA GLU A 119 24.18 -7.23 -16.07
C GLU A 119 24.97 -8.02 -15.01
N ASN A 120 24.29 -8.70 -14.10
CA ASN A 120 24.92 -9.46 -13.01
C ASN A 120 24.97 -10.96 -13.26
N ASN A 121 24.56 -11.45 -14.43
CA ASN A 121 24.48 -12.87 -14.76
C ASN A 121 23.74 -13.67 -13.67
N ILE A 122 22.59 -13.19 -13.25
CA ILE A 122 21.73 -13.83 -12.25
C ILE A 122 20.69 -14.69 -12.98
N ASN A 123 20.55 -15.93 -12.55
CA ASN A 123 19.48 -16.79 -13.03
C ASN A 123 18.38 -16.87 -11.99
N ILE A 124 17.24 -16.18 -12.22
CA ILE A 124 16.13 -16.15 -11.29
C ILE A 124 15.09 -17.21 -11.62
N GLU A 125 14.46 -17.74 -10.59
CA GLU A 125 13.34 -18.69 -10.66
C GLU A 125 12.00 -17.99 -10.40
N TYR A 126 12.04 -16.82 -9.74
CA TYR A 126 10.85 -16.02 -9.51
C TYR A 126 11.12 -14.52 -9.55
N LEU A 127 10.10 -13.78 -9.90
CA LEU A 127 10.01 -12.34 -9.78
C LEU A 127 8.77 -12.00 -8.95
N ASP A 128 9.00 -11.39 -7.77
CA ASP A 128 7.96 -10.88 -6.90
C ASP A 128 7.81 -9.38 -7.19
N ILE A 129 6.71 -9.02 -7.83
CA ILE A 129 6.40 -7.65 -8.24
C ILE A 129 5.58 -6.88 -7.20
N GLY A 130 5.43 -7.47 -6.02
CA GLY A 130 4.78 -6.85 -4.85
C GLY A 130 3.29 -6.64 -5.00
N GLY A 131 2.79 -5.64 -4.28
CA GLY A 131 1.39 -5.22 -4.27
C GLY A 131 1.16 -3.91 -5.02
N GLY A 132 0.14 -3.18 -4.62
CA GLY A 132 -0.21 -1.88 -5.23
C GLY A 132 -1.32 -1.98 -6.28
N TYR A 133 -2.06 -3.08 -6.32
CA TYR A 133 -3.19 -3.25 -7.24
C TYR A 133 -4.42 -2.49 -6.76
N MET A 134 -5.16 -1.95 -7.71
CA MET A 134 -6.50 -1.42 -7.44
C MET A 134 -7.47 -2.58 -7.24
N GLY A 135 -8.41 -2.42 -6.31
CA GLY A 135 -9.49 -3.37 -6.08
C GLY A 135 -10.87 -2.73 -6.30
N GLY A 136 -11.90 -3.56 -6.29
CA GLY A 136 -13.29 -3.15 -6.41
C GLY A 136 -13.95 -3.55 -7.72
N LYS A 137 -15.27 -3.36 -7.78
CA LYS A 137 -16.08 -3.76 -8.95
C LYS A 137 -15.67 -3.05 -10.25
N GLU A 138 -15.13 -1.86 -10.14
CA GLU A 138 -14.71 -1.03 -11.28
C GLU A 138 -13.28 -1.34 -11.75
N CYS A 139 -12.57 -2.20 -11.03
CA CYS A 139 -11.20 -2.53 -11.36
C CYS A 139 -11.15 -3.54 -12.50
N ASN A 140 -10.46 -3.16 -13.55
CA ASN A 140 -10.13 -4.08 -14.63
C ASN A 140 -8.74 -4.71 -14.36
N PHE A 141 -8.72 -5.87 -13.72
CA PHE A 141 -7.51 -6.62 -13.44
C PHE A 141 -6.74 -7.05 -14.69
N ASN A 142 -7.41 -7.21 -15.83
CA ASN A 142 -6.77 -7.56 -17.09
C ASN A 142 -5.75 -6.51 -17.52
N LYS A 143 -5.97 -5.22 -17.20
CA LYS A 143 -4.98 -4.17 -17.49
C LYS A 143 -3.64 -4.42 -16.81
N TYR A 144 -3.64 -4.99 -15.62
CA TYR A 144 -2.39 -5.36 -14.93
C TYR A 144 -1.77 -6.60 -15.55
N SER A 145 -2.55 -7.67 -15.74
CA SER A 145 -2.06 -8.91 -16.33
C SER A 145 -1.50 -8.70 -17.73
N ASP A 146 -2.18 -7.91 -18.58
CA ASP A 146 -1.75 -7.63 -19.93
C ASP A 146 -0.40 -6.87 -19.96
N VAL A 147 -0.24 -5.84 -19.11
CA VAL A 147 1.01 -5.10 -19.00
C VAL A 147 2.14 -6.00 -18.52
N ILE A 148 1.90 -6.81 -17.49
CA ILE A 148 2.89 -7.73 -16.91
C ILE A 148 3.29 -8.78 -17.95
N ASP A 149 2.33 -9.50 -18.53
CA ASP A 149 2.57 -10.58 -19.49
C ASP A 149 3.28 -10.08 -20.76
N ASN A 150 2.77 -9.00 -21.36
CA ASN A 150 3.38 -8.40 -22.55
C ASN A 150 4.81 -7.87 -22.29
N THR A 151 5.13 -7.49 -21.06
CA THR A 151 6.48 -7.03 -20.74
C THR A 151 7.41 -8.20 -20.46
N ILE A 152 6.98 -9.20 -19.70
CA ILE A 152 7.78 -10.41 -19.42
C ILE A 152 8.22 -11.11 -20.72
N LYS A 153 7.31 -11.27 -21.66
CA LYS A 153 7.57 -11.92 -22.97
C LYS A 153 8.68 -11.27 -23.80
N LYS A 154 9.05 -10.03 -23.51
CA LYS A 154 10.14 -9.34 -24.20
C LYS A 154 11.53 -9.83 -23.79
N TYR A 155 11.66 -10.48 -22.64
CA TYR A 155 12.95 -10.79 -22.03
C TYR A 155 13.15 -12.28 -21.88
N LYS A 156 14.18 -12.82 -22.54
CA LYS A 156 14.55 -14.25 -22.45
C LYS A 156 14.92 -14.69 -21.03
N CYS A 157 15.47 -13.76 -20.20
CA CYS A 157 15.82 -14.06 -18.82
C CYS A 157 14.61 -14.38 -17.94
N PHE A 158 13.40 -14.12 -18.41
CA PHE A 158 12.15 -14.45 -17.70
C PHE A 158 11.42 -15.67 -18.25
N ASN A 159 12.06 -16.43 -19.14
CA ASN A 159 11.47 -17.68 -19.60
C ASN A 159 11.30 -18.65 -18.42
N ASN A 160 10.07 -19.14 -18.22
CA ASN A 160 9.71 -20.12 -17.18
C ASN A 160 9.90 -19.65 -15.73
N ILE A 161 9.95 -18.35 -15.47
CA ILE A 161 9.95 -17.84 -14.09
C ILE A 161 8.55 -17.86 -13.48
N LYS A 162 8.51 -17.93 -12.15
CA LYS A 162 7.28 -17.76 -11.38
C LYS A 162 7.07 -16.29 -11.05
N ILE A 163 5.92 -15.74 -11.41
CA ILE A 163 5.52 -14.41 -10.95
C ILE A 163 4.80 -14.52 -9.61
N ILE A 164 5.22 -13.72 -8.65
CA ILE A 164 4.59 -13.57 -7.34
C ILE A 164 4.00 -12.18 -7.26
N ILE A 165 2.78 -12.09 -6.77
CA ILE A 165 2.07 -10.84 -6.49
C ILE A 165 1.63 -10.81 -5.02
N GLU A 166 1.61 -9.62 -4.43
CA GLU A 166 1.24 -9.40 -3.01
C GLU A 166 0.01 -8.46 -2.90
N PRO A 167 -1.16 -8.85 -3.42
CA PRO A 167 -2.34 -8.00 -3.38
C PRO A 167 -2.85 -7.83 -1.95
N GLY A 168 -2.84 -6.62 -1.44
CA GLY A 168 -3.37 -6.27 -0.11
C GLY A 168 -4.72 -5.56 -0.25
N ALA A 169 -4.69 -4.25 -0.47
CA ALA A 169 -5.89 -3.43 -0.58
C ALA A 169 -6.84 -3.91 -1.69
N ALA A 170 -6.32 -4.47 -2.77
CA ALA A 170 -7.13 -5.01 -3.86
C ALA A 170 -8.12 -6.10 -3.42
N ILE A 171 -7.80 -6.86 -2.37
CA ILE A 171 -8.65 -7.95 -1.88
C ILE A 171 -9.65 -7.45 -0.82
N VAL A 172 -9.18 -6.64 0.14
CA VAL A 172 -9.95 -6.36 1.35
C VAL A 172 -10.50 -4.93 1.44
N ALA A 173 -10.07 -3.99 0.60
CA ALA A 173 -10.52 -2.60 0.71
C ALA A 173 -12.03 -2.48 0.57
N THR A 174 -12.63 -3.19 -0.38
CA THR A 174 -14.04 -3.11 -0.72
C THR A 174 -14.98 -3.80 0.28
N SER A 175 -14.43 -4.56 1.24
CA SER A 175 -15.24 -5.29 2.21
C SER A 175 -15.85 -4.40 3.29
N ILE A 176 -15.35 -3.15 3.46
CA ILE A 176 -15.85 -2.24 4.49
C ILE A 176 -16.22 -0.90 3.87
N THR A 177 -17.39 -0.42 4.25
CA THR A 177 -17.88 0.92 4.00
C THR A 177 -18.05 1.63 5.33
N TYR A 178 -17.62 2.87 5.42
CA TYR A 178 -17.73 3.67 6.63
C TYR A 178 -18.85 4.69 6.49
N PHE A 179 -19.78 4.69 7.44
CA PHE A 179 -20.89 5.63 7.50
C PHE A 179 -20.68 6.63 8.63
N CYS A 180 -21.02 7.88 8.38
CA CYS A 180 -21.01 8.94 9.37
C CYS A 180 -22.11 9.96 9.06
N ARG A 181 -22.44 10.77 10.06
CA ARG A 181 -23.49 11.80 9.98
C ARG A 181 -22.88 13.16 10.24
N VAL A 182 -23.40 14.18 9.55
CA VAL A 182 -23.11 15.59 9.83
C VAL A 182 -23.74 15.99 11.16
N ILE A 183 -22.91 16.53 12.06
CA ILE A 183 -23.31 16.91 13.42
C ILE A 183 -23.18 18.43 13.68
N ASP A 184 -22.37 19.13 12.88
CA ASP A 184 -22.22 20.58 12.98
C ASP A 184 -21.85 21.19 11.62
N ARG A 185 -22.17 22.46 11.45
CA ARG A 185 -21.79 23.28 10.29
C ARG A 185 -21.44 24.69 10.75
N LYS A 186 -20.24 25.16 10.41
CA LYS A 186 -19.77 26.51 10.68
C LYS A 186 -19.30 27.18 9.41
N GLU A 187 -19.60 28.45 9.29
CA GLU A 187 -19.14 29.26 8.17
C GLU A 187 -18.13 30.31 8.67
N ILE A 188 -16.95 30.33 8.07
CA ILE A 188 -15.87 31.26 8.37
C ILE A 188 -15.39 31.87 7.05
N GLY A 189 -15.72 33.12 6.81
CA GLY A 189 -15.47 33.76 5.53
C GLY A 189 -16.19 33.03 4.38
N ASN A 190 -15.43 32.62 3.38
CA ASN A 190 -15.96 31.87 2.23
C ASN A 190 -15.90 30.33 2.39
N THR A 191 -15.58 29.85 3.60
CA THR A 191 -15.42 28.43 3.86
C THR A 191 -16.49 27.90 4.81
N ALA A 192 -17.16 26.83 4.42
CA ALA A 192 -18.04 26.05 5.28
C ALA A 192 -17.27 24.84 5.85
N PHE A 193 -17.16 24.76 7.16
CA PHE A 193 -16.61 23.62 7.89
C PHE A 193 -17.76 22.72 8.32
N ILE A 194 -17.77 21.50 7.79
CA ILE A 194 -18.78 20.48 8.05
C ILE A 194 -18.18 19.45 9.01
N THR A 195 -18.68 19.38 10.22
CA THR A 195 -18.21 18.40 11.20
C THR A 195 -19.08 17.14 11.15
N ILE A 196 -18.43 16.00 11.01
CA ILE A 196 -19.09 14.68 11.05
C ILE A 196 -18.85 13.99 12.40
N ASP A 197 -19.71 13.04 12.75
CA ASP A 197 -19.55 12.17 13.94
C ASP A 197 -18.46 11.09 13.74
N GLY A 198 -17.68 11.22 12.69
CA GLY A 198 -16.50 10.44 12.36
C GLY A 198 -15.20 11.21 12.52
N SER A 199 -14.09 10.57 12.15
CA SER A 199 -12.77 11.20 12.16
C SER A 199 -11.87 10.62 11.07
N ILE A 200 -10.88 11.40 10.66
CA ILE A 200 -9.83 10.92 9.73
C ILE A 200 -9.11 9.69 10.28
N VAL A 201 -8.97 9.56 11.60
CA VAL A 201 -8.33 8.38 12.21
C VAL A 201 -9.15 7.09 12.02
N HIS A 202 -10.44 7.20 11.69
CA HIS A 202 -11.30 6.05 11.41
C HIS A 202 -11.25 5.58 9.97
N ILE A 203 -10.72 6.39 9.04
CA ILE A 203 -10.72 6.10 7.59
C ILE A 203 -9.32 6.18 6.97
N ASN A 204 -8.43 6.93 7.58
CA ASN A 204 -7.03 7.09 7.15
C ASN A 204 -6.10 7.30 8.36
N PRO A 205 -5.97 6.32 9.25
CA PRO A 205 -5.20 6.45 10.50
C PRO A 205 -3.71 6.70 10.28
N THR A 206 -3.20 6.46 9.09
CA THR A 206 -1.79 6.72 8.72
C THR A 206 -1.57 8.13 8.17
N PHE A 207 -2.62 8.92 8.02
CA PHE A 207 -2.58 10.25 7.40
C PHE A 207 -1.89 10.28 6.03
N SER A 208 -1.94 9.17 5.31
CA SER A 208 -1.37 9.06 3.96
C SER A 208 -2.18 9.91 2.98
N ARG A 209 -1.51 10.42 1.95
CA ARG A 209 -2.20 11.11 0.86
C ARG A 209 -3.14 10.13 0.14
N LYS A 210 -4.44 10.39 0.19
CA LYS A 210 -5.48 9.50 -0.31
C LYS A 210 -6.61 10.29 -0.96
N LYS A 211 -7.12 9.79 -2.07
CA LYS A 211 -8.41 10.22 -2.61
C LYS A 211 -9.48 9.30 -2.06
N TYR A 212 -10.54 9.87 -1.51
CA TYR A 212 -11.67 9.11 -0.97
C TYR A 212 -12.72 8.94 -2.07
N LYS A 213 -13.26 7.72 -2.19
CA LYS A 213 -14.51 7.49 -2.89
C LYS A 213 -15.61 7.60 -1.85
N TYR A 214 -16.49 8.58 -2.02
CA TYR A 214 -17.58 8.85 -1.08
C TYR A 214 -18.84 9.28 -1.81
N SER A 215 -19.96 9.11 -1.13
CA SER A 215 -21.29 9.58 -1.54
C SER A 215 -22.02 10.14 -0.34
N SER A 216 -23.12 10.87 -0.60
CA SER A 216 -23.99 11.45 0.41
C SER A 216 -25.45 11.23 0.02
N ASP A 217 -26.35 11.30 1.01
CA ASP A 217 -27.79 11.40 0.80
C ASP A 217 -28.21 12.82 0.32
N CYS A 218 -27.30 13.78 0.32
CA CYS A 218 -27.51 15.13 -0.19
C CYS A 218 -27.01 15.25 -1.62
N ASN A 219 -27.85 15.79 -2.50
CA ASN A 219 -27.53 16.07 -3.89
C ASN A 219 -27.42 17.58 -4.19
N THR A 220 -27.50 18.43 -3.17
CA THR A 220 -27.42 19.89 -3.32
C THR A 220 -25.97 20.31 -3.57
N ILE A 221 -25.79 21.18 -4.55
CA ILE A 221 -24.48 21.74 -4.91
C ILE A 221 -24.39 23.16 -4.40
N CYS A 222 -23.28 23.49 -3.73
CA CYS A 222 -22.95 24.85 -3.34
C CYS A 222 -21.85 25.38 -4.27
N GLU A 223 -22.17 26.31 -5.16
CA GLU A 223 -21.21 26.79 -6.17
C GLU A 223 -20.24 27.86 -5.65
N ASN A 224 -20.56 28.50 -4.52
CA ASN A 224 -19.89 29.72 -4.08
C ASN A 224 -19.08 29.64 -2.78
N LYS A 225 -18.87 28.45 -2.24
CA LYS A 225 -18.11 28.23 -0.99
C LYS A 225 -17.14 27.07 -1.09
N ASP A 226 -15.99 27.23 -0.45
CA ASP A 226 -15.11 26.10 -0.19
C ASP A 226 -15.69 25.28 0.97
N ILE A 227 -15.83 23.99 0.75
CA ILE A 227 -16.38 23.06 1.77
C ILE A 227 -15.25 22.17 2.27
N ILE A 228 -15.09 22.13 3.59
CA ILE A 228 -14.12 21.26 4.27
C ILE A 228 -14.89 20.35 5.22
N ILE A 229 -14.85 19.06 4.94
CA ILE A 229 -15.42 18.03 5.82
C ILE A 229 -14.38 17.66 6.85
N CYS A 230 -14.73 17.85 8.12
CA CYS A 230 -13.89 17.65 9.29
C CYS A 230 -14.45 16.54 10.21
N GLY A 231 -13.56 15.85 10.90
CA GLY A 231 -13.96 14.98 12.00
C GLY A 231 -14.25 15.76 13.28
N PHE A 232 -14.73 15.05 14.29
CA PHE A 232 -15.12 15.61 15.58
C PHE A 232 -13.98 15.79 16.59
N THR A 233 -12.75 15.37 16.23
CA THR A 233 -11.62 15.43 17.18
C THR A 233 -11.05 16.84 17.31
N CYS A 234 -10.28 17.09 18.37
CA CYS A 234 -9.60 18.37 18.59
C CYS A 234 -8.33 18.56 17.72
N MET A 235 -8.04 17.60 16.82
CA MET A 235 -6.88 17.72 15.94
C MET A 235 -7.20 18.65 14.76
N GLU A 236 -6.40 19.69 14.56
CA GLU A 236 -6.55 20.59 13.41
C GLU A 236 -6.40 19.85 12.06
N ARG A 237 -5.69 18.72 12.05
CA ARG A 237 -5.53 17.85 10.87
C ARG A 237 -6.70 16.90 10.62
N ASP A 238 -7.73 16.91 11.49
CA ASP A 238 -8.92 16.06 11.28
C ASP A 238 -9.82 16.66 10.18
N ARG A 239 -9.20 16.94 9.03
CA ARG A 239 -9.82 17.44 7.81
C ARG A 239 -9.75 16.34 6.77
N ILE A 240 -10.90 15.88 6.34
CA ILE A 240 -11.03 14.65 5.56
C ILE A 240 -11.11 14.94 4.07
N ILE A 241 -12.00 15.87 3.71
CA ILE A 241 -12.28 16.22 2.33
C ILE A 241 -12.25 17.73 2.18
N PHE A 242 -11.68 18.16 1.06
CA PHE A 242 -11.77 19.53 0.56
C PHE A 242 -12.58 19.47 -0.73
N ASP A 243 -13.86 19.84 -0.67
CA ASP A 243 -14.79 19.80 -1.79
C ASP A 243 -15.36 21.19 -2.05
N LYS A 244 -15.70 21.46 -3.30
CA LYS A 244 -16.31 22.74 -3.69
C LYS A 244 -17.79 22.60 -4.09
N LYS A 245 -18.37 21.43 -3.93
CA LYS A 245 -19.65 21.13 -4.57
C LYS A 245 -20.75 20.62 -3.65
N LEU A 246 -20.43 19.99 -2.53
CA LEU A 246 -21.42 19.26 -1.75
C LEU A 246 -21.97 20.12 -0.60
N ASP A 247 -23.22 20.60 -0.69
CA ASP A 247 -23.86 21.42 0.34
C ASP A 247 -24.51 20.57 1.42
N LEU A 248 -23.72 20.17 2.40
CA LEU A 248 -24.12 19.29 3.50
C LEU A 248 -24.69 20.08 4.68
N HIS A 249 -25.80 19.60 5.23
CA HIS A 249 -26.45 20.15 6.42
C HIS A 249 -26.46 19.14 7.57
N ILE A 250 -26.69 19.64 8.80
CA ILE A 250 -26.80 18.78 9.99
C ILE A 250 -27.86 17.73 9.75
N GLY A 251 -27.50 16.47 10.01
CA GLY A 251 -28.35 15.30 9.80
C GLY A 251 -28.07 14.54 8.51
N ASN A 252 -27.43 15.15 7.50
CA ASN A 252 -27.02 14.41 6.31
C ASN A 252 -26.01 13.29 6.62
N TYR A 253 -26.02 12.26 5.79
CA TYR A 253 -25.12 11.13 5.89
C TYR A 253 -24.07 11.15 4.79
N LEU A 254 -22.88 10.70 5.16
CA LEU A 254 -21.76 10.42 4.27
C LEU A 254 -21.38 8.95 4.35
N MET A 255 -21.07 8.38 3.20
CA MET A 255 -20.61 7.02 3.04
C MET A 255 -19.25 7.02 2.36
N PHE A 256 -18.23 6.48 3.01
CA PHE A 256 -16.90 6.31 2.46
C PHE A 256 -16.68 4.85 2.08
N GLU A 257 -16.40 4.61 0.81
CA GLU A 257 -16.14 3.27 0.28
C GLU A 257 -14.66 2.86 0.43
N ASN A 258 -14.41 1.55 0.31
CA ASN A 258 -13.05 0.99 0.29
C ASN A 258 -12.25 1.20 1.58
N MET A 259 -12.89 1.06 2.73
CA MET A 259 -12.29 1.24 4.06
C MET A 259 -11.78 -0.06 4.70
N GLY A 260 -11.76 -1.19 3.98
CA GLY A 260 -11.36 -2.50 4.54
C GLY A 260 -9.85 -2.73 4.68
N ALA A 261 -9.03 -1.93 4.00
CA ALA A 261 -7.59 -2.13 4.00
C ALA A 261 -6.84 -1.08 4.82
N TYR A 262 -5.95 -1.53 5.72
CA TYR A 262 -5.04 -0.67 6.50
C TYR A 262 -5.73 0.39 7.37
N VAL A 263 -6.99 0.18 7.71
CA VAL A 263 -7.77 1.08 8.58
C VAL A 263 -7.85 0.50 9.97
N MET A 264 -8.60 -0.60 10.15
CA MET A 264 -8.86 -1.18 11.47
C MET A 264 -7.59 -1.53 12.28
N PRO A 265 -6.51 -2.11 11.69
CA PRO A 265 -5.31 -2.42 12.47
C PRO A 265 -4.52 -1.21 12.96
N PHE A 266 -4.71 -0.04 12.32
CA PHE A 266 -3.98 1.19 12.65
C PHE A 266 -4.83 2.25 13.35
N VAL A 267 -6.13 2.00 13.52
CA VAL A 267 -7.01 2.97 14.14
C VAL A 267 -6.60 3.25 15.59
N SER A 268 -6.64 4.52 15.96
CA SER A 268 -6.40 4.97 17.32
C SER A 268 -7.72 5.12 18.09
N ASN A 269 -7.72 4.79 19.38
CA ASN A 269 -8.82 5.11 20.31
C ASN A 269 -8.72 6.53 20.88
N PHE A 270 -8.11 7.45 20.14
CA PHE A 270 -7.98 8.84 20.54
C PHE A 270 -9.36 9.50 20.63
N ILE A 271 -9.70 10.02 21.80
CA ILE A 271 -10.99 10.64 22.20
C ILE A 271 -12.16 9.65 22.21
N CYS A 272 -12.33 8.78 21.25
CA CYS A 272 -13.38 7.78 21.24
C CYS A 272 -12.92 6.44 20.62
N ASN A 273 -13.68 5.40 20.90
CA ASN A 273 -13.43 4.09 20.33
C ASN A 273 -13.75 4.07 18.82
N TYR A 274 -13.19 3.10 18.15
CA TYR A 274 -13.55 2.79 16.76
C TYR A 274 -15.07 2.55 16.65
N PRO A 275 -15.71 2.94 15.54
CA PRO A 275 -17.16 2.74 15.36
C PRO A 275 -17.60 1.29 15.45
N SER A 276 -18.84 1.06 15.80
CA SER A 276 -19.45 -0.26 15.78
C SER A 276 -19.41 -0.86 14.38
N ILE A 277 -19.20 -2.16 14.29
CA ILE A 277 -19.08 -2.89 13.03
C ILE A 277 -20.34 -3.72 12.83
N TYR A 278 -20.93 -3.58 11.67
CA TYR A 278 -22.11 -4.33 11.27
C TYR A 278 -21.79 -5.17 10.04
N LEU A 279 -22.30 -6.39 10.00
CA LEU A 279 -22.40 -7.19 8.80
C LEU A 279 -23.68 -6.77 8.06
N TYR A 280 -23.56 -6.39 6.83
CA TYR A 280 -24.68 -6.13 5.93
C TYR A 280 -24.79 -7.30 4.96
N ASP A 281 -25.93 -7.94 4.96
CA ASP A 281 -26.39 -8.92 3.98
C ASP A 281 -27.70 -8.39 3.40
N GLU A 282 -27.98 -8.60 2.13
CA GLU A 282 -29.03 -7.92 1.33
C GLU A 282 -30.37 -7.70 2.08
N ASN A 283 -30.68 -8.52 3.06
CA ASN A 283 -31.92 -8.47 3.85
C ASN A 283 -31.72 -8.26 5.35
N ASN A 284 -30.46 -8.24 5.83
CA ASN A 284 -30.21 -8.21 7.27
C ASN A 284 -29.00 -7.34 7.63
N VAL A 285 -29.11 -6.65 8.75
CA VAL A 285 -28.01 -5.93 9.38
C VAL A 285 -27.73 -6.56 10.74
N LYS A 286 -26.55 -7.17 10.89
CA LYS A 286 -26.14 -7.83 12.15
C LYS A 286 -24.97 -7.08 12.77
N LEU A 287 -25.12 -6.71 14.03
CA LEU A 287 -24.02 -6.16 14.82
C LEU A 287 -22.95 -7.24 15.05
N LEU A 288 -21.72 -6.99 14.58
CA LEU A 288 -20.57 -7.87 14.80
C LEU A 288 -19.77 -7.46 16.02
N ASN A 289 -19.55 -6.13 16.17
CA ASN A 289 -18.81 -5.61 17.31
C ASN A 289 -19.43 -4.28 17.74
N LYS A 290 -19.84 -4.18 19.00
CA LYS A 290 -20.38 -2.96 19.60
C LYS A 290 -19.24 -2.19 20.26
N ASN A 291 -18.86 -1.08 19.69
CA ASN A 291 -18.01 -0.10 20.34
C ASN A 291 -18.87 1.10 20.77
N GLU A 292 -18.99 1.30 22.06
CA GLU A 292 -19.74 2.45 22.58
C GLU A 292 -18.94 3.72 22.31
N ARG A 293 -19.50 4.61 21.50
CA ARG A 293 -19.00 5.97 21.38
C ARG A 293 -19.33 6.74 22.67
N ARG A 294 -18.34 6.88 23.55
CA ARG A 294 -18.56 7.59 24.83
C ARG A 294 -18.66 9.12 24.67
N CYS A 295 -18.37 9.65 23.50
CA CYS A 295 -18.08 11.08 23.33
C CYS A 295 -19.24 11.94 22.80
N ILE A 296 -20.28 11.35 22.23
CA ILE A 296 -21.38 12.13 21.63
C ILE A 296 -22.69 11.42 21.98
N LYS A 297 -23.31 11.84 23.08
CA LYS A 297 -24.72 11.51 23.38
C LYS A 297 -25.62 12.60 22.81
#